data_06786d00ed8de13681fb8aaaab3b0e01
#
_entry.id   06786d00ed8de13681fb8aaaab3b0e01
#
_cell.length_a   1.000
_cell.length_b   1.000
_cell.length_c   1.000
_cell.angle_alpha   90.00
_cell.angle_beta   90.00
_cell.angle_gamma   90.00
#
_symmetry.space_group_name_H-M   'P 1'
#
loop_
_entity.id
_entity.type
_entity.pdbx_description
1 polymer ?
#
loop_
_entity_poly.entity_id
_entity_poly.type
_entity_poly.pdbx_seq_one_letter_code
_entity_poly.pdbx_strand_id
1 'polypeptide(L)'
;MSRSADFGDLPIGMAISAAQRLHTADSRGLYVRQKGDPDRGLVILYFEDENTLLTQERDYETDRLIWRETALLRPDAGDHLSRLAANDPDAWIIEIDGSLEKNPFTRLG
;
A
#
# COMPACT_ATOMS: atom_id res chain seq x y z
N MET A 1 -16.95 7.56 1.26
CA MET A 1 -16.05 8.42 0.47
C MET A 1 -14.72 7.71 0.27
N SER A 2 -14.33 7.50 -0.97
CA SER A 2 -13.09 6.80 -1.30
C SER A 2 -11.89 7.72 -1.11
N ARG A 3 -10.81 7.18 -0.53
CA ARG A 3 -9.56 7.93 -0.36
C ARG A 3 -8.76 7.86 -1.65
N SER A 4 -8.16 8.98 -2.04
CA SER A 4 -7.27 9.01 -3.20
C SER A 4 -6.02 8.17 -2.96
N ALA A 5 -5.70 7.31 -3.91
CA ALA A 5 -4.46 6.54 -3.96
C ALA A 5 -3.55 7.05 -5.09
N ASP A 6 -3.79 8.25 -5.56
CA ASP A 6 -3.02 8.89 -6.60
C ASP A 6 -1.79 9.57 -5.98
N PHE A 7 -0.61 9.26 -6.49
CA PHE A 7 0.65 9.83 -6.01
C PHE A 7 1.10 11.02 -6.88
N GLY A 8 0.19 11.57 -7.68
CA GLY A 8 0.52 12.64 -8.61
C GLY A 8 1.42 12.13 -9.72
N ASP A 9 2.45 12.91 -10.06
CA ASP A 9 3.40 12.56 -11.11
C ASP A 9 4.59 11.73 -10.61
N LEU A 10 4.59 11.32 -9.32
CA LEU A 10 5.69 10.53 -8.80
C LEU A 10 5.67 9.11 -9.34
N PRO A 11 6.78 8.62 -9.91
CA PRO A 11 6.92 7.19 -10.18
C PRO A 11 6.75 6.37 -8.91
N ILE A 12 6.23 5.16 -9.04
CA ILE A 12 5.89 4.31 -7.89
C ILE A 12 7.09 4.12 -6.96
N GLY A 13 8.27 3.83 -7.51
CA GLY A 13 9.47 3.63 -6.69
C GLY A 13 9.85 4.87 -5.88
N MET A 14 9.67 6.06 -6.44
CA MET A 14 9.93 7.31 -5.73
C MET A 14 8.90 7.58 -4.66
N ALA A 15 7.63 7.29 -4.93
CA ALA A 15 6.57 7.42 -3.94
C ALA A 15 6.83 6.51 -2.74
N ILE A 16 7.24 5.27 -2.98
CA ILE A 16 7.56 4.30 -1.93
C ILE A 16 8.76 4.78 -1.10
N SER A 17 9.81 5.27 -1.77
CA SER A 17 11.00 5.79 -1.06
C SER A 17 10.66 7.01 -0.21
N ALA A 18 9.81 7.90 -0.71
CA ALA A 18 9.37 9.08 0.03
C ALA A 18 8.53 8.66 1.25
N ALA A 19 7.60 7.74 1.07
CA ALA A 19 6.76 7.22 2.16
C ALA A 19 7.63 6.56 3.23
N GLN A 20 8.64 5.79 2.82
CA GLN A 20 9.56 5.13 3.75
C GLN A 20 10.31 6.14 4.59
N ARG A 21 10.80 7.23 3.99
CA ARG A 21 11.50 8.28 4.72
C ARG A 21 10.60 8.99 5.73
N LEU A 22 9.36 9.29 5.34
CA LEU A 22 8.39 9.91 6.24
C LEU A 22 8.08 8.99 7.43
N HIS A 23 7.91 7.71 7.17
CA HIS A 23 7.56 6.73 8.20
C HIS A 23 8.73 6.49 9.16
N THR A 24 9.95 6.42 8.63
CA THR A 24 11.17 6.28 9.43
C THR A 24 11.40 7.51 10.31
N ALA A 25 11.09 8.72 9.81
CA ALA A 25 11.20 9.94 10.60
C ALA A 25 10.27 9.90 11.82
N ASP A 26 9.16 9.17 11.73
CA ASP A 26 8.24 8.95 12.86
C ASP A 26 8.61 7.72 13.70
N SER A 27 9.82 7.19 13.51
CA SER A 27 10.34 6.00 14.21
C SER A 27 9.50 4.73 13.93
N ARG A 28 8.98 4.60 12.72
CA ARG A 28 8.16 3.47 12.30
C ARG A 28 8.77 2.74 11.11
N GLY A 29 8.49 1.44 11.00
CA GLY A 29 9.00 0.61 9.92
C GLY A 29 8.08 0.58 8.70
N LEU A 30 8.68 0.52 7.54
CA LEU A 30 8.00 0.28 6.28
C LEU A 30 8.87 -0.69 5.46
N TYR A 31 8.31 -1.83 5.08
CA TYR A 31 9.08 -2.91 4.47
C TYR A 31 8.45 -3.31 3.13
N VAL A 32 9.26 -3.31 2.08
CA VAL A 32 8.81 -3.78 0.76
C VAL A 32 8.92 -5.32 0.76
N ARG A 33 7.77 -5.99 0.88
CA ARG A 33 7.70 -7.44 0.85
C ARG A 33 7.85 -7.98 -0.57
N GLN A 34 7.25 -7.30 -1.55
CA GLN A 34 7.40 -7.61 -2.95
C GLN A 34 7.57 -6.34 -3.76
N LYS A 35 8.64 -6.28 -4.54
CA LYS A 35 8.86 -5.20 -5.49
C LYS A 35 8.10 -5.54 -6.77
N GLY A 36 7.20 -4.66 -7.15
CA GLY A 36 6.37 -4.86 -8.32
C GLY A 36 6.90 -4.17 -9.57
N ASP A 37 6.06 -4.14 -10.60
CA ASP A 37 6.37 -3.45 -11.85
C ASP A 37 6.33 -1.94 -11.64
N PRO A 38 7.39 -1.20 -11.98
CA PRO A 38 7.45 0.25 -11.76
C PRO A 38 6.46 1.04 -12.61
N ASP A 39 5.98 0.48 -13.72
CA ASP A 39 5.10 1.17 -14.64
C ASP A 39 3.64 0.74 -14.52
N ARG A 40 3.37 -0.50 -14.13
CA ARG A 40 2.04 -1.10 -14.18
C ARG A 40 1.55 -1.66 -12.84
N GLY A 41 2.46 -1.83 -11.89
CA GLY A 41 2.11 -2.47 -10.63
C GLY A 41 1.20 -1.60 -9.78
N LEU A 42 0.18 -2.22 -9.21
CA LEU A 42 -0.62 -1.59 -8.18
C LEU A 42 0.05 -1.77 -6.82
N VAL A 43 -0.27 -0.89 -5.88
CA VAL A 43 0.31 -0.93 -4.54
C VAL A 43 -0.68 -1.54 -3.57
N ILE A 44 -0.21 -2.51 -2.79
CA ILE A 44 -0.96 -3.13 -1.70
C ILE A 44 -0.22 -2.83 -0.41
N LEU A 45 -0.90 -2.19 0.53
CA LEU A 45 -0.37 -1.84 1.84
C LEU A 45 -1.01 -2.73 2.91
N TYR A 46 -0.18 -3.29 3.79
CA TYR A 46 -0.65 -4.02 4.94
C TYR A 46 -0.31 -3.26 6.23
N PHE A 47 -1.32 -2.96 7.03
CA PHE A 47 -1.17 -2.27 8.31
C PHE A 47 -1.33 -3.26 9.47
N GLU A 48 -0.27 -3.43 10.25
CA GLU A 48 -0.23 -4.42 11.31
C GLU A 48 -1.22 -4.15 12.43
N ASP A 49 -1.38 -2.88 12.83
CA ASP A 49 -2.22 -2.54 13.99
C ASP A 49 -3.67 -2.97 13.82
N GLU A 50 -4.24 -2.78 12.63
CA GLU A 50 -5.64 -3.11 12.38
C GLU A 50 -5.79 -4.40 11.56
N ASN A 51 -4.69 -5.08 11.24
CA ASN A 51 -4.69 -6.27 10.40
C ASN A 51 -5.51 -6.03 9.11
N THR A 52 -5.21 -4.94 8.43
CA THR A 52 -6.02 -4.43 7.32
C THR A 52 -5.15 -4.13 6.11
N LEU A 53 -5.72 -4.41 4.93
CA LEU A 53 -5.09 -4.09 3.65
C LEU A 53 -5.70 -2.82 3.07
N LEU A 54 -4.85 -2.01 2.43
CA LEU A 54 -5.27 -1.00 1.47
C LEU A 54 -4.74 -1.39 0.11
N THR A 55 -5.64 -1.60 -0.84
CA THR A 55 -5.28 -1.99 -2.21
C THR A 55 -5.64 -0.86 -3.15
N GLN A 56 -4.67 -0.44 -3.98
CA GLN A 56 -4.98 0.50 -5.05
C GLN A 56 -5.91 -0.17 -6.04
N GLU A 57 -6.94 0.55 -6.44
CA GLU A 57 -7.77 0.13 -7.57
C GLU A 57 -8.24 1.36 -8.33
N ARG A 58 -8.62 1.15 -9.58
CA ARG A 58 -9.12 2.24 -10.41
C ARG A 58 -10.62 2.38 -10.22
N ASP A 59 -11.04 3.58 -9.88
CA ASP A 59 -12.46 3.94 -9.86
C ASP A 59 -12.87 4.32 -11.28
N TYR A 60 -13.72 3.51 -11.89
CA TYR A 60 -14.13 3.71 -13.29
C TYR A 60 -15.01 4.93 -13.47
N GLU A 61 -15.68 5.39 -12.43
CA GLU A 61 -16.53 6.59 -12.53
C GLU A 61 -15.70 7.87 -12.63
N THR A 62 -14.61 7.95 -11.86
CA THR A 62 -13.75 9.14 -11.82
C THR A 62 -12.46 8.98 -12.59
N ASP A 63 -12.14 7.76 -13.02
CA ASP A 63 -10.87 7.37 -13.65
C ASP A 63 -9.66 7.68 -12.76
N ARG A 64 -9.84 7.60 -11.45
CA ARG A 64 -8.78 7.84 -10.47
C ARG A 64 -8.44 6.58 -9.72
N LEU A 65 -7.22 6.54 -9.18
CA LEU A 65 -6.82 5.49 -8.25
C LEU A 65 -7.36 5.81 -6.86
N ILE A 66 -7.95 4.79 -6.25
CA ILE A 66 -8.48 4.88 -4.87
C ILE A 66 -7.94 3.73 -4.05
N TRP A 67 -8.02 3.86 -2.73
CA TRP A 67 -7.71 2.77 -1.80
C TRP A 67 -8.97 2.00 -1.46
N ARG A 68 -8.92 0.68 -1.67
CA ARG A 68 -9.94 -0.24 -1.14
C ARG A 68 -9.43 -0.81 0.17
N GLU A 69 -10.20 -0.63 1.23
CA GLU A 69 -9.88 -1.14 2.54
C GLU A 69 -10.49 -2.53 2.75
N THR A 70 -9.67 -3.48 3.19
CA THR A 70 -10.12 -4.85 3.46
C THR A 70 -9.55 -5.31 4.79
N ALA A 71 -10.40 -5.50 5.78
CA ALA A 71 -9.99 -6.05 7.07
C ALA A 71 -9.79 -7.56 6.92
N LEU A 72 -8.66 -8.07 7.41
CA LEU A 72 -8.37 -9.49 7.41
C LEU A 72 -9.03 -10.14 8.63
N LEU A 73 -9.74 -11.23 8.40
CA LEU A 73 -10.49 -11.93 9.45
C LEU A 73 -9.63 -12.88 10.28
N ARG A 74 -8.43 -13.22 9.75
CA ARG A 74 -7.53 -14.17 10.39
C ARG A 74 -6.23 -13.47 10.75
N PRO A 75 -5.58 -13.88 11.85
CA PRO A 75 -4.31 -13.26 12.25
C PRO A 75 -3.14 -13.62 11.33
N ASP A 76 -3.31 -14.59 10.43
CA ASP A 76 -2.23 -15.07 9.57
C ASP A 76 -2.14 -14.24 8.29
N ALA A 77 -1.69 -13.00 8.44
CA ALA A 77 -1.50 -12.10 7.31
C ALA A 77 -0.41 -12.58 6.36
N GLY A 78 0.61 -13.27 6.89
CA GLY A 78 1.72 -13.77 6.08
C GLY A 78 1.26 -14.67 4.94
N ASP A 79 0.40 -15.63 5.22
CA ASP A 79 -0.16 -16.54 4.20
C ASP A 79 -1.00 -15.78 3.17
N HIS A 80 -1.80 -14.83 3.64
CA HIS A 80 -2.64 -14.04 2.75
C HIS A 80 -1.78 -13.20 1.79
N LEU A 81 -0.76 -12.54 2.31
CA LEU A 81 0.16 -11.72 1.50
C LEU A 81 0.95 -12.58 0.52
N SER A 82 1.36 -13.79 0.92
CA SER A 82 2.06 -14.72 0.02
C SER A 82 1.18 -15.14 -1.15
N ARG A 83 -0.12 -15.37 -0.92
CA ARG A 83 -1.06 -15.70 -1.98
C ARG A 83 -1.29 -14.52 -2.94
N LEU A 84 -1.39 -13.31 -2.40
CA LEU A 84 -1.49 -12.11 -3.23
C LEU A 84 -0.27 -11.95 -4.12
N ALA A 85 0.92 -12.16 -3.57
CA ALA A 85 2.17 -12.08 -4.31
C ALA A 85 2.22 -13.10 -5.44
N ALA A 86 1.77 -14.33 -5.20
CA ALA A 86 1.75 -15.39 -6.20
C ALA A 86 0.75 -15.11 -7.31
N ASN A 87 -0.40 -14.51 -6.96
CA ASN A 87 -1.47 -14.22 -7.93
C ASN A 87 -1.18 -12.99 -8.79
N ASP A 88 -0.42 -12.02 -8.24
CA ASP A 88 -0.10 -10.78 -8.96
C ASP A 88 1.37 -10.42 -8.73
N PRO A 89 2.28 -10.99 -9.52
CA PRO A 89 3.72 -10.72 -9.36
C PRO A 89 4.11 -9.28 -9.72
N ASP A 90 3.25 -8.53 -10.39
CA ASP A 90 3.50 -7.12 -10.72
C ASP A 90 3.09 -6.17 -9.62
N ALA A 91 2.36 -6.64 -8.59
CA ALA A 91 1.93 -5.79 -7.49
C ALA A 91 3.10 -5.50 -6.54
N TRP A 92 3.10 -4.28 -6.02
CA TRP A 92 3.97 -3.90 -4.90
C TRP A 92 3.27 -4.25 -3.60
N ILE A 93 3.90 -5.03 -2.75
CA ILE A 93 3.34 -5.40 -1.44
C ILE A 93 4.23 -4.82 -0.37
N ILE A 94 3.65 -3.97 0.47
CA ILE A 94 4.38 -3.20 1.47
C ILE A 94 3.73 -3.42 2.84
N GLU A 95 4.53 -3.85 3.81
CA GLU A 95 4.11 -4.01 5.20
C GLU A 95 4.46 -2.74 5.96
N ILE A 96 3.46 -2.18 6.64
CA ILE A 96 3.59 -0.93 7.36
C ILE A 96 3.36 -1.15 8.85
N ASP A 97 4.36 -0.79 9.64
CA ASP A 97 4.26 -0.78 11.09
C ASP A 97 3.43 0.42 11.51
N GLY A 98 2.34 0.18 12.20
CA GLY A 98 1.45 1.22 12.68
C GLY A 98 0.02 1.09 12.15
N SER A 99 -0.73 2.16 12.29
CA SER A 99 -2.16 2.19 11.97
C SER A 99 -2.45 2.85 10.63
N LEU A 100 -3.66 2.59 10.10
CA LEU A 100 -4.17 3.25 8.89
C LEU A 100 -4.12 4.76 8.99
N GLU A 101 -4.39 5.30 10.17
CA GLU A 101 -4.38 6.73 10.43
C GLU A 101 -3.01 7.35 10.18
N LYS A 102 -1.95 6.56 10.34
CA LYS A 102 -0.56 6.98 10.15
C LYS A 102 -0.01 6.60 8.78
N ASN A 103 -0.87 6.34 7.80
CA ASN A 103 -0.45 5.95 6.47
C ASN A 103 0.45 7.03 5.83
N PRO A 104 1.74 6.74 5.59
CA PRO A 104 2.66 7.75 5.04
C PRO A 104 2.33 8.13 3.60
N PHE A 105 1.63 7.28 2.87
CA PHE A 105 1.27 7.57 1.47
C PHE A 105 0.24 8.69 1.35
N THR A 106 -0.58 8.93 2.36
CA THR A 106 -1.55 10.02 2.34
C THR A 106 -0.88 11.40 2.39
N ARG A 107 0.39 11.44 2.78
CA ARG A 107 1.16 12.69 2.89
C ARG A 107 1.89 13.06 1.61
N LEU A 108 1.78 12.23 0.57
CA LEU A 108 2.49 12.44 -0.71
C LEU A 108 1.69 13.21 -1.75
N GLY A 109 0.39 13.27 -1.55
CA GLY A 109 -0.53 13.89 -2.51
C GLY A 109 -0.95 15.32 -2.15
#